data_c47c636b07e4d2b8f8860512cc6e807e
#
_entry.id   c47c636b07e4d2b8f8860512cc6e807e
#
_cell.length_a   1.000
_cell.length_b   1.000
_cell.length_c   1.000
_cell.angle_alpha   90.00
_cell.angle_beta   90.00
_cell.angle_gamma   90.00
#
_symmetry.space_group_name_H-M   'P 1'
#
loop_
_entity.id
_entity.type
_entity.pdbx_description
1 polymer ?
#
loop_
_entity_poly.entity_id
_entity_poly.type
_entity_poly.pdbx_seq_one_letter_code
_entity_poly.pdbx_strand_id
1 'polypeptide(L)'
;MGETIAIMFVFFILLVVGAVFYMNLQRTSAQQEIATSYQLREVELSQIISFLPEAQCTESNVVKASCFDLYKLIALSKIATSPEGIALYSNEFGTTAIQLIKLYPPGGNWTLYYNPRANFSGAEVMNIPIALYNTTSDKYYFGVLEIRTYT
;
A
#
# COMPACT_ATOMS: atom_id res chain seq x y z
N MET A 1 4.32 -13.52 -63.19
CA MET A 1 3.97 -14.31 -61.98
C MET A 1 4.93 -14.06 -60.81
N GLY A 2 6.22 -13.71 -61.00
CA GLY A 2 7.16 -13.46 -59.91
C GLY A 2 6.85 -12.22 -59.05
N GLU A 3 6.32 -11.13 -59.65
CA GLU A 3 6.02 -9.88 -58.93
C GLU A 3 4.90 -10.01 -57.91
N THR A 4 3.85 -10.77 -58.21
CA THR A 4 2.74 -11.00 -57.28
C THR A 4 3.18 -11.81 -56.06
N ILE A 5 4.08 -12.75 -56.23
CA ILE A 5 4.63 -13.56 -55.13
C ILE A 5 5.51 -12.69 -54.23
N ALA A 6 6.32 -11.78 -54.77
CA ALA A 6 7.16 -10.88 -54.01
C ALA A 6 6.32 -9.88 -53.15
N ILE A 7 5.24 -9.35 -53.72
CA ILE A 7 4.31 -8.46 -53.01
C ILE A 7 3.64 -9.18 -51.83
N MET A 8 3.17 -10.40 -52.06
CA MET A 8 2.56 -11.24 -51.01
C MET A 8 3.56 -11.51 -49.88
N PHE A 9 4.81 -11.76 -50.19
CA PHE A 9 5.85 -12.04 -49.21
C PHE A 9 6.16 -10.81 -48.36
N VAL A 10 6.27 -9.62 -48.95
CA VAL A 10 6.45 -8.35 -48.23
C VAL A 10 5.27 -8.07 -47.32
N PHE A 11 4.05 -8.29 -47.79
CA PHE A 11 2.83 -8.11 -46.99
C PHE A 11 2.80 -9.03 -45.76
N PHE A 12 3.18 -10.31 -45.93
CA PHE A 12 3.29 -11.25 -44.80
C PHE A 12 4.34 -10.82 -43.77
N ILE A 13 5.48 -10.33 -44.20
CA ILE A 13 6.53 -9.84 -43.30
C ILE A 13 5.99 -8.67 -42.51
N LEU A 14 5.32 -7.71 -43.13
CA LEU A 14 4.74 -6.54 -42.45
C LEU A 14 3.66 -6.96 -41.44
N LEU A 15 2.85 -7.94 -41.75
CA LEU A 15 1.84 -8.47 -40.82
C LEU A 15 2.50 -9.11 -39.59
N VAL A 16 3.54 -9.92 -39.79
CA VAL A 16 4.27 -10.55 -38.68
C VAL A 16 4.93 -9.51 -37.78
N VAL A 17 5.59 -8.52 -38.36
CA VAL A 17 6.23 -7.41 -37.63
C VAL A 17 5.17 -6.60 -36.85
N GLY A 18 4.04 -6.30 -37.50
CA GLY A 18 2.92 -5.60 -36.86
C GLY A 18 2.32 -6.37 -35.69
N ALA A 19 2.16 -7.68 -35.83
CA ALA A 19 1.64 -8.56 -34.79
C ALA A 19 2.59 -8.64 -33.58
N VAL A 20 3.90 -8.76 -33.82
CA VAL A 20 4.91 -8.75 -32.74
C VAL A 20 4.92 -7.41 -31.99
N PHE A 21 4.85 -6.31 -32.73
CA PHE A 21 4.79 -4.98 -32.12
C PHE A 21 3.52 -4.79 -31.29
N TYR A 22 2.38 -5.22 -31.81
CA TYR A 22 1.10 -5.17 -31.08
C TYR A 22 1.14 -5.98 -29.78
N MET A 23 1.69 -7.21 -29.82
CA MET A 23 1.82 -8.03 -28.62
C MET A 23 2.74 -7.41 -27.56
N ASN A 24 3.82 -6.75 -27.98
CA ASN A 24 4.69 -6.03 -27.04
C ASN A 24 3.99 -4.85 -26.39
N LEU A 25 3.23 -4.05 -27.14
CA LEU A 25 2.43 -2.94 -26.58
C LEU A 25 1.39 -3.47 -25.58
N GLN A 26 0.70 -4.54 -25.90
CA GLN A 26 -0.31 -5.12 -25.01
C GLN A 26 0.29 -5.62 -23.69
N ARG A 27 1.47 -6.23 -23.72
CA ARG A 27 2.18 -6.65 -22.50
C ARG A 27 2.58 -5.47 -21.62
N THR A 28 3.09 -4.41 -22.23
CA THR A 28 3.48 -3.20 -21.49
C THR A 28 2.28 -2.52 -20.85
N SER A 29 1.16 -2.42 -21.57
CA SER A 29 -0.09 -1.85 -21.05
C SER A 29 -0.66 -2.67 -19.87
N ALA A 30 -0.65 -4.01 -19.98
CA ALA A 30 -1.11 -4.88 -18.90
C ALA A 30 -0.26 -4.75 -17.63
N GLN A 31 1.06 -4.64 -17.77
CA GLN A 31 1.95 -4.43 -16.64
C GLN A 31 1.72 -3.06 -15.97
N GLN A 32 1.48 -2.01 -16.75
CA GLN A 32 1.15 -0.69 -16.20
C GLN A 32 -0.19 -0.68 -15.45
N GLU A 33 -1.20 -1.37 -15.97
CA GLU A 33 -2.51 -1.48 -15.31
C GLU A 33 -2.41 -2.19 -13.96
N ILE A 34 -1.63 -3.26 -13.87
CA ILE A 34 -1.35 -3.97 -12.62
C ILE A 34 -0.63 -3.05 -11.63
N ALA A 35 0.44 -2.36 -12.05
CA ALA A 35 1.17 -1.43 -11.19
C ALA A 35 0.27 -0.29 -10.66
N THR A 36 -0.58 0.27 -11.53
CA THR A 36 -1.53 1.31 -11.14
C THR A 36 -2.56 0.80 -10.13
N SER A 37 -3.03 -0.43 -10.28
CA SER A 37 -3.99 -1.02 -9.33
C SER A 37 -3.40 -1.21 -7.93
N TYR A 38 -2.13 -1.58 -7.82
CA TYR A 38 -1.44 -1.66 -6.53
C TYR A 38 -1.28 -0.28 -5.88
N GLN A 39 -0.87 0.73 -6.64
CA GLN A 39 -0.75 2.10 -6.13
C GLN A 39 -2.09 2.66 -5.62
N LEU A 40 -3.19 2.40 -6.33
CA LEU A 40 -4.53 2.79 -5.89
C LEU A 40 -4.90 2.08 -4.58
N ARG A 41 -4.56 0.81 -4.44
CA ARG A 41 -4.82 0.04 -3.22
C ARG A 41 -4.05 0.60 -2.02
N GLU A 42 -2.80 1.01 -2.20
CA GLU A 42 -2.01 1.63 -1.13
C GLU A 42 -2.57 2.97 -0.69
N VAL A 43 -3.03 3.80 -1.64
CA VAL A 43 -3.72 5.06 -1.31
C VAL A 43 -5.01 4.80 -0.54
N GLU A 44 -5.81 3.83 -0.95
CA GLU A 44 -7.02 3.42 -0.24
C GLU A 44 -6.71 2.97 1.19
N LEU A 45 -5.73 2.07 1.36
CA LEU A 45 -5.28 1.62 2.68
C LEU A 45 -4.80 2.77 3.56
N SER A 46 -4.05 3.72 2.97
CA SER A 46 -3.57 4.89 3.69
C SER A 46 -4.71 5.74 4.24
N GLN A 47 -5.79 5.88 3.48
CA GLN A 47 -6.98 6.60 3.91
C GLN A 47 -7.71 5.84 5.03
N ILE A 48 -7.95 4.53 4.85
CA ILE A 48 -8.62 3.71 5.86
C ILE A 48 -7.87 3.81 7.20
N ILE A 49 -6.54 3.65 7.18
CA ILE A 49 -5.73 3.70 8.40
C ILE A 49 -5.73 5.11 9.02
N SER A 50 -5.63 6.15 8.19
CA SER A 50 -5.61 7.54 8.66
C SER A 50 -6.93 7.96 9.31
N PHE A 51 -8.02 7.29 8.98
CA PHE A 51 -9.35 7.55 9.53
C PHE A 51 -9.84 6.50 10.53
N LEU A 52 -8.96 5.61 11.03
CA LEU A 52 -9.32 4.66 12.07
C LEU A 52 -9.70 5.37 13.37
N PRO A 53 -10.98 5.36 13.77
CA PRO A 53 -11.46 6.11 14.95
C PRO A 53 -10.80 5.62 16.23
N GLU A 54 -10.41 4.35 16.29
CA GLU A 54 -9.73 3.72 17.43
C GLU A 54 -8.33 4.27 17.70
N ALA A 55 -7.71 4.88 16.68
CA ALA A 55 -6.34 5.39 16.77
C ALA A 55 -6.23 6.91 16.71
N GLN A 56 -7.27 7.58 16.22
CA GLN A 56 -7.23 9.04 15.98
C GLN A 56 -7.16 9.86 17.28
N CYS A 57 -6.46 11.01 17.17
CA CYS A 57 -6.49 12.05 18.20
C CYS A 57 -7.85 12.71 18.26
N THR A 58 -8.35 12.91 19.47
CA THR A 58 -9.53 13.73 19.72
C THR A 58 -9.14 14.87 20.68
N GLU A 59 -9.43 16.10 20.28
CA GLU A 59 -9.26 17.27 21.13
C GLU A 59 -10.58 18.02 21.16
N SER A 60 -11.10 18.27 22.33
CA SER A 60 -12.41 18.93 22.53
C SER A 60 -13.54 18.25 21.71
N ASN A 61 -13.57 16.94 21.66
CA ASN A 61 -14.50 16.12 20.86
C ASN A 61 -14.38 16.30 19.34
N VAL A 62 -13.31 16.92 18.84
CA VAL A 62 -13.02 17.05 17.42
C VAL A 62 -11.90 16.10 17.04
N VAL A 63 -12.14 15.27 16.04
CA VAL A 63 -11.15 14.34 15.48
C VAL A 63 -10.20 15.13 14.60
N LYS A 64 -8.89 14.96 14.83
CA LYS A 64 -7.83 15.57 14.01
C LYS A 64 -7.33 14.58 12.95
N ALA A 65 -7.40 14.97 11.69
CA ALA A 65 -6.87 14.17 10.59
C ALA A 65 -5.34 14.01 10.69
N SER A 66 -4.83 12.86 10.28
CA SER A 66 -3.39 12.51 10.29
C SER A 66 -2.72 12.65 11.67
N CYS A 67 -3.50 12.60 12.74
CA CYS A 67 -3.04 12.59 14.12
C CYS A 67 -3.45 11.28 14.78
N PHE A 68 -2.50 10.61 15.41
CA PHE A 68 -2.72 9.37 16.15
C PHE A 68 -2.41 9.55 17.63
N ASP A 69 -3.31 9.07 18.47
CA ASP A 69 -3.09 9.01 19.92
C ASP A 69 -2.16 7.84 20.26
N LEU A 70 -1.03 8.13 20.86
CA LEU A 70 0.01 7.16 21.16
C LEU A 70 -0.50 5.98 22.01
N TYR A 71 -1.35 6.25 23.02
CA TYR A 71 -1.86 5.19 23.89
C TYR A 71 -2.93 4.35 23.21
N LYS A 72 -3.79 4.97 22.42
CA LYS A 72 -4.76 4.25 21.59
C LYS A 72 -4.05 3.34 20.58
N LEU A 73 -2.95 3.83 19.96
CA LEU A 73 -2.13 3.03 19.05
C LEU A 73 -1.48 1.84 19.74
N ILE A 74 -0.92 2.02 20.94
CA ILE A 74 -0.34 0.92 21.71
C ILE A 74 -1.40 -0.13 22.07
N ALA A 75 -2.60 0.30 22.41
CA ALA A 75 -3.71 -0.62 22.68
C ALA A 75 -4.14 -1.35 21.41
N LEU A 76 -4.32 -0.61 20.30
CA LEU A 76 -4.70 -1.17 19.01
C LEU A 76 -3.66 -2.17 18.50
N SER A 77 -2.36 -1.88 18.63
CA SER A 77 -1.30 -2.79 18.20
C SER A 77 -1.37 -4.16 18.88
N LYS A 78 -1.74 -4.21 20.15
CA LYS A 78 -1.90 -5.46 20.89
C LYS A 78 -3.11 -6.27 20.43
N ILE A 79 -4.19 -5.59 20.07
CA ILE A 79 -5.42 -6.23 19.60
C ILE A 79 -5.27 -6.70 18.15
N ALA A 80 -4.82 -5.81 17.28
CA ALA A 80 -4.78 -6.06 15.84
C ALA A 80 -3.67 -7.05 15.42
N THR A 81 -2.66 -7.27 16.25
CA THR A 81 -1.64 -8.32 16.02
C THR A 81 -2.01 -9.67 16.63
N SER A 82 -3.12 -9.77 17.37
CA SER A 82 -3.65 -11.06 17.84
C SER A 82 -4.23 -11.88 16.68
N PRO A 83 -4.33 -13.22 16.78
CA PRO A 83 -4.92 -14.04 15.73
C PRO A 83 -6.36 -13.61 15.39
N GLU A 84 -7.15 -13.23 16.38
CA GLU A 84 -8.52 -12.73 16.22
C GLU A 84 -8.54 -11.36 15.53
N GLY A 85 -7.61 -10.48 15.91
CA GLY A 85 -7.45 -9.16 15.29
C GLY A 85 -7.02 -9.26 13.83
N ILE A 86 -6.08 -10.15 13.50
CA ILE A 86 -5.67 -10.41 12.12
C ILE A 86 -6.87 -10.91 11.30
N ALA A 87 -7.66 -11.84 11.83
CA ALA A 87 -8.86 -12.34 11.16
C ALA A 87 -9.90 -11.23 10.93
N LEU A 88 -10.10 -10.33 11.91
CA LEU A 88 -11.03 -9.21 11.81
C LEU A 88 -10.63 -8.21 10.72
N TYR A 89 -9.36 -7.80 10.71
CA TYR A 89 -8.85 -6.78 9.78
C TYR A 89 -8.36 -7.33 8.43
N SER A 90 -8.34 -8.65 8.24
CA SER A 90 -7.83 -9.27 7.01
C SER A 90 -8.60 -8.89 5.75
N ASN A 91 -9.91 -8.63 5.86
CA ASN A 91 -10.74 -8.21 4.74
C ASN A 91 -10.41 -6.77 4.26
N GLU A 92 -10.00 -5.91 5.19
CA GLU A 92 -9.70 -4.50 4.90
C GLU A 92 -8.24 -4.32 4.52
N PHE A 93 -7.32 -4.91 5.28
CA PHE A 93 -5.88 -4.71 5.08
C PHE A 93 -5.23 -5.77 4.18
N GLY A 94 -5.85 -6.94 4.02
CA GLY A 94 -5.34 -7.99 3.14
C GLY A 94 -3.98 -8.53 3.58
N THR A 95 -3.06 -8.69 2.61
CA THR A 95 -1.69 -9.18 2.82
C THR A 95 -0.71 -8.01 2.96
N THR A 96 -0.78 -7.32 4.10
CA THR A 96 0.05 -6.14 4.37
C THR A 96 0.74 -6.23 5.74
N ALA A 97 1.77 -5.41 5.90
CA ALA A 97 2.31 -5.05 7.21
C ALA A 97 2.17 -3.54 7.39
N ILE A 98 1.63 -3.13 8.53
CA ILE A 98 1.39 -1.74 8.88
C ILE A 98 2.17 -1.46 10.16
N GLN A 99 3.14 -0.54 10.05
CA GLN A 99 3.98 -0.15 11.17
C GLN A 99 3.94 1.36 11.36
N LEU A 100 4.03 1.78 12.60
CA LEU A 100 4.14 3.17 12.96
C LEU A 100 5.49 3.40 13.63
N ILE A 101 6.26 4.32 13.08
CA ILE A 101 7.63 4.62 13.51
C ILE A 101 7.67 6.06 14.01
N LYS A 102 8.05 6.24 15.29
CA LYS A 102 8.28 7.58 15.83
C LYS A 102 9.69 8.04 15.44
N LEU A 103 9.78 9.12 14.66
CA LEU A 103 11.04 9.66 14.18
C LEU A 103 11.62 10.72 15.11
N TYR A 104 10.76 11.58 15.68
CA TYR A 104 11.26 12.63 16.56
C TYR A 104 10.31 12.89 17.75
N PRO A 105 10.85 12.91 18.99
CA PRO A 105 12.18 12.41 19.35
C PRO A 105 12.31 10.93 19.03
N PRO A 106 13.53 10.43 18.71
CA PRO A 106 13.71 9.06 18.26
C PRO A 106 13.28 8.04 19.32
N GLY A 107 12.83 6.90 18.83
CA GLY A 107 12.44 5.76 19.66
C GLY A 107 10.92 5.54 19.72
N GLY A 108 10.57 4.29 19.46
CA GLY A 108 9.21 3.75 19.39
C GLY A 108 8.85 3.30 17.99
N ASN A 109 8.52 2.03 17.90
CA ASN A 109 7.99 1.37 16.71
C ASN A 109 6.84 0.47 17.17
N TRP A 110 5.70 0.58 16.52
CA TRP A 110 4.50 -0.20 16.84
C TRP A 110 3.98 -0.86 15.57
N THR A 111 3.90 -2.18 15.58
CA THR A 111 3.25 -2.94 14.52
C THR A 111 1.76 -2.90 14.76
N LEU A 112 1.01 -2.27 13.86
CA LEU A 112 -0.44 -2.20 13.95
C LEU A 112 -1.10 -3.43 13.34
N TYR A 113 -0.53 -3.95 12.27
CA TYR A 113 -1.04 -5.13 11.58
C TYR A 113 0.10 -5.85 10.89
N TYR A 114 0.06 -7.19 10.87
CA TYR A 114 1.08 -7.98 10.21
C TYR A 114 0.48 -9.28 9.67
N ASN A 115 0.28 -9.34 8.37
CA ASN A 115 -0.21 -10.51 7.67
C ASN A 115 0.52 -10.69 6.33
N PRO A 116 1.79 -11.11 6.35
CA PRO A 116 2.54 -11.32 5.12
C PRO A 116 2.02 -12.54 4.36
N ARG A 117 2.10 -12.48 3.05
CA ARG A 117 1.86 -13.66 2.20
C ARG A 117 3.02 -14.66 2.35
N ALA A 118 2.72 -15.95 2.41
CA ALA A 118 3.73 -17.00 2.65
C ALA A 118 4.84 -17.05 1.57
N ASN A 119 4.49 -16.74 0.30
CA ASN A 119 5.42 -16.74 -0.84
C ASN A 119 5.26 -15.42 -1.61
N PHE A 120 5.75 -14.32 -1.05
CA PHE A 120 5.77 -13.04 -1.75
C PHE A 120 7.02 -12.92 -2.64
N SER A 121 6.86 -12.32 -3.82
CA SER A 121 7.94 -12.06 -4.77
C SER A 121 8.52 -10.65 -4.64
N GLY A 122 7.78 -9.74 -4.05
CA GLY A 122 8.14 -8.36 -3.83
C GLY A 122 7.29 -7.72 -2.74
N ALA A 123 7.72 -6.54 -2.30
CA ALA A 123 6.92 -5.72 -1.39
C ALA A 123 7.05 -4.27 -1.81
N GLU A 124 5.93 -3.59 -1.93
CA GLU A 124 5.88 -2.14 -2.10
C GLU A 124 5.76 -1.49 -0.73
N VAL A 125 6.42 -0.34 -0.55
CA VAL A 125 6.47 0.36 0.74
C VAL A 125 6.02 1.81 0.56
N MET A 126 4.94 2.18 1.22
CA MET A 126 4.45 3.54 1.29
C MET A 126 4.72 4.13 2.68
N ASN A 127 5.24 5.35 2.70
CA ASN A 127 5.54 6.09 3.93
C ASN A 127 4.69 7.36 4.01
N ILE A 128 3.90 7.50 5.07
CA ILE A 128 2.99 8.62 5.27
C ILE A 128 3.42 9.38 6.52
N PRO A 129 3.73 10.68 6.42
CA PRO A 129 4.04 11.49 7.59
C PRO A 129 2.80 11.67 8.47
N ILE A 130 2.96 11.48 9.78
CA ILE A 130 1.89 11.57 10.77
C ILE A 130 2.33 12.33 12.02
N ALA A 131 1.35 12.89 12.70
CA ALA A 131 1.54 13.43 14.05
C ALA A 131 1.13 12.37 15.09
N LEU A 132 1.96 12.19 16.12
CA LEU A 132 1.67 11.34 17.28
C LEU A 132 1.44 12.21 18.50
N TYR A 133 0.27 12.15 19.05
CA TYR A 133 -0.07 12.90 20.26
C TYR A 133 0.10 12.02 21.49
N ASN A 134 0.87 12.51 22.43
CA ASN A 134 1.02 11.89 23.74
C ASN A 134 0.16 12.65 24.76
N THR A 135 -0.96 12.05 25.12
CA THR A 135 -1.95 12.62 26.04
C THR A 135 -1.41 12.85 27.46
N THR A 136 -0.41 12.06 27.90
CA THR A 136 0.17 12.22 29.24
C THR A 136 1.10 13.43 29.38
N SER A 137 1.87 13.72 28.32
CA SER A 137 2.83 14.82 28.31
C SER A 137 2.33 16.05 27.55
N ASP A 138 1.15 15.97 26.97
CA ASP A 138 0.53 17.00 26.12
C ASP A 138 1.49 17.48 25.01
N LYS A 139 2.13 16.52 24.31
CA LYS A 139 3.13 16.81 23.30
C LYS A 139 2.85 16.06 22.01
N TYR A 140 3.15 16.72 20.90
CA TYR A 140 3.15 16.12 19.57
C TYR A 140 4.55 15.62 19.20
N TYR A 141 4.59 14.47 18.63
CA TYR A 141 5.79 13.85 18.08
C TYR A 141 5.62 13.67 16.58
N PHE A 142 6.73 13.66 15.86
CA PHE A 142 6.72 13.36 14.44
C PHE A 142 6.97 11.88 14.22
N GLY A 143 6.14 11.25 13.39
CA GLY A 143 6.25 9.85 13.02
C GLY A 143 5.95 9.61 11.55
N VAL A 144 6.13 8.36 11.16
CA VAL A 144 5.79 7.85 9.85
C VAL A 144 4.96 6.58 10.02
N LEU A 145 3.87 6.51 9.28
CA LEU A 145 3.10 5.30 9.06
C LEU A 145 3.69 4.60 7.82
N GLU A 146 4.30 3.45 8.03
CA GLU A 146 4.82 2.60 6.96
C GLU A 146 3.79 1.51 6.65
N ILE A 147 3.36 1.46 5.40
CA ILE A 147 2.48 0.43 4.86
C ILE A 147 3.30 -0.39 3.87
N ARG A 148 3.41 -1.68 4.10
CA ARG A 148 4.12 -2.61 3.23
C ARG A 148 3.15 -3.62 2.67
N THR A 149 2.92 -3.56 1.37
CA THR A 149 2.03 -4.47 0.63
C THR A 149 2.85 -5.58 -0.03
N TYR A 150 2.50 -6.83 0.25
CA TYR A 150 3.19 -8.01 -0.29
C TYR A 150 2.52 -8.47 -1.59
N THR A 151 3.31 -8.59 -2.67
CA THR A 151 2.86 -9.00 -4.02
C THR A 151 3.43 -10.35 -4.45
#